data_3068c3a283d5ca5ffd5c65fa3609dee7
#
_entry.id   3068c3a283d5ca5ffd5c65fa3609dee7
#
_cell.length_a   1.000
_cell.length_b   1.000
_cell.length_c   1.000
_cell.angle_alpha   90.00
_cell.angle_beta   90.00
_cell.angle_gamma   90.00
#
_symmetry.space_group_name_H-M   'P 1'
#
loop_
_entity.id
_entity.type
_entity.pdbx_description
1 polymer ?
#
loop_
_entity_poly.entity_id
_entity_poly.type
_entity_poly.pdbx_seq_one_letter_code
_entity_poly.pdbx_strand_id
1 'polypeptide(L)'
;IDIKDNNIEWNLQIETIERIIAEPFVQKCIDFFDIQTMAARLHNKESMSSEFKLKEGSWFLSMVIPQNYDKNGNVTSVLIANRDVTDEKMRELRQEEELREAKLKAECANKAKSSFLFNMSHDIRTPMNAIIGYAELASRHLQETEKLGRYLEKIQICGKELLSMLGNVLDLARIENNKVEMEYTVSNVHECFENCIIMFQQQAESKNQTLSLTEQIMYPYVYMDAPHLSEVCLNIISNAIKYTNTGGAISCNVVQKSCEKEDWCNMIITITDNGIGMSEEFQKRIFEIFERERNTILSHIDGSGIGMGITKKLVELMDGTIEVESKQGEGSTFTVTIPCRKASEDDSLVKKNSNLCNKNCLNGVRILLVEDNEINTEIATELLTEEGCIVETANAFAEDIQKVLSVGMNAHVAKPVDMNILVPTMMKYLKE
;
A
#
# COMPACT_ATOMS: atom_id res chain seq x y z
N ILE A 1 -48.77 6.45 43.31
CA ILE A 1 -49.01 7.90 43.53
C ILE A 1 -50.47 8.20 43.15
N ASP A 2 -51.23 8.86 44.04
CA ASP A 2 -52.58 9.35 43.75
C ASP A 2 -52.47 10.69 43.01
N ILE A 3 -53.07 10.78 41.82
CA ILE A 3 -52.99 11.97 40.94
C ILE A 3 -53.91 13.10 41.51
N LYS A 4 -54.82 12.81 42.48
CA LYS A 4 -55.73 13.75 43.02
C LYS A 4 -55.22 14.60 44.19
N ASP A 5 -54.13 14.19 44.86
CA ASP A 5 -53.53 14.94 45.96
C ASP A 5 -52.43 15.89 45.42
N ASN A 6 -52.82 17.15 45.25
CA ASN A 6 -52.08 18.12 44.48
C ASN A 6 -51.29 19.15 45.30
N ASN A 7 -50.12 19.54 44.81
CA ASN A 7 -49.43 20.81 44.81
C ASN A 7 -48.25 21.07 45.79
N ILE A 8 -48.13 20.50 46.95
CA ILE A 8 -46.99 20.85 47.84
C ILE A 8 -45.75 19.92 47.60
N GLU A 9 -45.99 18.67 47.25
CA GLU A 9 -44.91 17.69 46.99
C GLU A 9 -44.23 17.84 45.61
N TRP A 10 -44.91 18.42 44.62
CA TRP A 10 -44.35 18.49 43.24
C TRP A 10 -43.19 19.49 43.14
N ASN A 11 -43.24 20.64 43.81
CA ASN A 11 -42.12 21.60 43.81
C ASN A 11 -40.90 21.02 44.52
N LEU A 12 -41.08 20.22 45.58
CA LEU A 12 -39.98 19.49 46.23
C LEU A 12 -39.41 18.41 45.32
N GLN A 13 -40.20 17.81 44.44
CA GLN A 13 -39.79 16.81 43.47
C GLN A 13 -38.96 17.44 42.34
N ILE A 14 -39.31 18.65 41.87
CA ILE A 14 -38.56 19.37 40.83
C ILE A 14 -37.15 19.72 41.34
N GLU A 15 -37.03 20.28 42.54
CA GLU A 15 -35.72 20.57 43.15
C GLU A 15 -34.84 19.30 43.30
N THR A 16 -35.50 18.17 43.59
CA THR A 16 -34.82 16.88 43.70
C THR A 16 -34.36 16.36 42.33
N ILE A 17 -35.21 16.49 41.30
CA ILE A 17 -34.87 16.16 39.92
C ILE A 17 -33.65 16.98 39.44
N GLU A 18 -33.69 18.30 39.62
CA GLU A 18 -32.58 19.21 39.24
C GLU A 18 -31.29 18.88 39.96
N ARG A 19 -31.36 18.38 41.19
CA ARG A 19 -30.18 17.99 41.99
C ARG A 19 -29.58 16.68 41.53
N ILE A 20 -30.39 15.70 41.09
CA ILE A 20 -29.97 14.31 40.85
C ILE A 20 -29.75 14.02 39.36
N ILE A 21 -30.61 14.56 38.50
CA ILE A 21 -30.59 14.28 37.05
C ILE A 21 -29.51 15.11 36.35
N ALA A 22 -28.81 14.49 35.42
CA ALA A 22 -27.79 15.14 34.60
C ALA A 22 -28.42 16.01 33.51
N GLU A 23 -27.82 17.17 33.25
CA GLU A 23 -28.07 17.89 32.00
C GLU A 23 -27.71 17.02 30.79
N PRO A 24 -28.45 16.98 29.69
CA PRO A 24 -29.65 17.73 29.33
C PRO A 24 -30.99 17.03 29.66
N PHE A 25 -31.00 16.06 30.56
CA PHE A 25 -32.16 15.22 30.86
C PHE A 25 -33.17 15.85 31.88
N VAL A 26 -32.80 16.93 32.54
CA VAL A 26 -33.62 17.56 33.61
C VAL A 26 -35.00 17.91 33.11
N GLN A 27 -35.12 18.71 32.04
CA GLN A 27 -36.40 19.12 31.50
C GLN A 27 -37.25 17.93 31.03
N LYS A 28 -36.63 16.97 30.36
CA LYS A 28 -37.26 15.73 29.92
C LYS A 28 -37.82 14.93 31.10
N CYS A 29 -37.11 14.91 32.22
CA CYS A 29 -37.55 14.23 33.44
C CYS A 29 -38.72 14.96 34.10
N ILE A 30 -38.69 16.30 34.21
CA ILE A 30 -39.79 17.13 34.72
C ILE A 30 -41.04 16.90 33.88
N ASP A 31 -40.94 17.01 32.54
CA ASP A 31 -42.08 16.81 31.64
C ASP A 31 -42.62 15.37 31.73
N PHE A 32 -41.76 14.37 31.93
CA PHE A 32 -42.14 12.98 32.05
C PHE A 32 -42.99 12.71 33.31
N PHE A 33 -42.60 13.29 34.44
CA PHE A 33 -43.28 13.11 35.73
C PHE A 33 -44.32 14.18 36.02
N ASP A 34 -44.60 15.12 35.11
CA ASP A 34 -45.64 16.16 35.32
C ASP A 34 -47.01 15.53 35.53
N ILE A 35 -47.47 15.60 36.76
CA ILE A 35 -48.74 15.01 37.24
C ILE A 35 -49.94 15.64 36.55
N GLN A 36 -49.88 16.94 36.20
CA GLN A 36 -51.03 17.65 35.60
C GLN A 36 -51.33 17.11 34.19
N THR A 37 -50.31 16.68 33.45
CA THR A 37 -50.50 16.16 32.10
C THR A 37 -50.46 14.62 32.05
N MET A 38 -50.02 13.95 33.12
CA MET A 38 -49.79 12.51 33.17
C MET A 38 -51.05 11.69 32.85
N ALA A 39 -52.19 12.03 33.42
CA ALA A 39 -53.45 11.33 33.15
C ALA A 39 -53.86 11.37 31.67
N ALA A 40 -53.68 12.52 31.01
CA ALA A 40 -53.98 12.69 29.59
C ALA A 40 -52.99 11.92 28.72
N ARG A 41 -51.70 11.89 29.09
CA ARG A 41 -50.62 11.17 28.35
C ARG A 41 -50.75 9.65 28.47
N LEU A 42 -51.33 9.14 29.55
CA LEU A 42 -51.60 7.73 29.80
C LEU A 42 -52.96 7.26 29.25
N HIS A 43 -53.78 8.16 28.75
CA HIS A 43 -55.10 7.80 28.21
C HIS A 43 -54.94 6.77 27.08
N ASN A 44 -55.59 5.61 27.21
CA ASN A 44 -55.48 4.46 26.27
C ASN A 44 -54.06 3.88 26.10
N LYS A 45 -53.16 4.04 27.05
CA LYS A 45 -51.85 3.43 27.07
C LYS A 45 -51.72 2.50 28.26
N GLU A 46 -51.05 1.35 28.04
CA GLU A 46 -50.73 0.41 29.09
C GLU A 46 -49.60 0.92 30.02
N SER A 47 -48.69 1.70 29.49
CA SER A 47 -47.62 2.35 30.24
C SER A 47 -46.93 3.45 29.39
N MET A 48 -46.13 4.27 30.05
CA MET A 48 -45.13 5.12 29.39
C MET A 48 -43.77 4.93 30.07
N SER A 49 -42.69 5.00 29.31
CA SER A 49 -41.32 4.84 29.82
C SER A 49 -40.40 5.90 29.26
N SER A 50 -39.36 6.21 30.01
CA SER A 50 -38.28 7.09 29.57
C SER A 50 -36.99 6.80 30.32
N GLU A 51 -35.85 7.00 29.63
CA GLU A 51 -34.52 6.84 30.20
C GLU A 51 -33.95 8.19 30.62
N PHE A 52 -33.30 8.19 31.78
CA PHE A 52 -32.69 9.36 32.38
C PHE A 52 -31.30 9.02 32.90
N LYS A 53 -30.37 9.96 32.76
CA LYS A 53 -29.00 9.84 33.31
C LYS A 53 -28.90 10.65 34.61
N LEU A 54 -28.34 10.05 35.67
CA LEU A 54 -28.01 10.75 36.90
C LEU A 54 -26.68 11.49 36.78
N LYS A 55 -26.46 12.51 37.60
CA LYS A 55 -25.19 13.26 37.67
C LYS A 55 -24.02 12.40 38.07
N GLU A 56 -24.24 11.34 38.86
CA GLU A 56 -23.22 10.34 39.21
C GLU A 56 -22.86 9.37 38.10
N GLY A 57 -23.57 9.41 36.94
CA GLY A 57 -23.29 8.62 35.75
C GLY A 57 -24.23 7.45 35.49
N SER A 58 -25.02 7.02 36.46
CA SER A 58 -25.96 5.90 36.32
C SER A 58 -27.16 6.25 35.41
N TRP A 59 -27.71 5.24 34.74
CA TRP A 59 -28.88 5.35 33.88
C TRP A 59 -30.09 4.61 34.45
N PHE A 60 -31.25 5.26 34.45
CA PHE A 60 -32.50 4.68 34.91
C PHE A 60 -33.54 4.70 33.82
N LEU A 61 -34.20 3.57 33.65
CA LEU A 61 -35.45 3.45 32.92
C LEU A 61 -36.59 3.63 33.92
N SER A 62 -37.31 4.74 33.80
CA SER A 62 -38.54 4.99 34.59
C SER A 62 -39.73 4.60 33.77
N MET A 63 -40.64 3.84 34.39
CA MET A 63 -41.92 3.39 33.79
C MET A 63 -43.05 3.84 34.65
N VAL A 64 -44.07 4.42 34.05
CA VAL A 64 -45.31 4.83 34.69
C VAL A 64 -46.45 3.98 34.16
N ILE A 65 -47.15 3.26 35.05
CA ILE A 65 -48.19 2.29 34.76
C ILE A 65 -49.51 2.73 35.41
N PRO A 66 -50.59 2.91 34.66
CA PRO A 66 -51.91 3.20 35.25
C PRO A 66 -52.37 2.07 36.18
N GLN A 67 -52.88 2.40 37.37
CA GLN A 67 -53.36 1.40 38.33
C GLN A 67 -54.89 1.47 38.49
N ASN A 68 -55.45 2.68 38.70
CA ASN A 68 -56.86 2.85 38.91
C ASN A 68 -57.46 3.90 37.96
N TYR A 69 -58.72 3.73 37.64
CA TYR A 69 -59.48 4.61 36.75
C TYR A 69 -60.75 5.13 37.43
N ASP A 70 -61.16 6.31 37.07
CA ASP A 70 -62.50 6.85 37.50
C ASP A 70 -63.60 6.25 36.63
N LYS A 71 -64.88 6.65 36.97
CA LYS A 71 -66.09 6.19 36.24
C LYS A 71 -66.08 6.64 34.75
N ASN A 72 -65.26 7.61 34.40
CA ASN A 72 -65.11 8.16 33.04
C ASN A 72 -63.94 7.60 32.31
N GLY A 73 -63.18 6.64 32.90
CA GLY A 73 -61.99 6.03 32.29
C GLY A 73 -60.74 6.86 32.44
N ASN A 74 -60.71 7.92 33.24
CA ASN A 74 -59.52 8.70 33.48
C ASN A 74 -58.63 8.03 34.55
N VAL A 75 -57.33 8.04 34.36
CA VAL A 75 -56.32 7.49 35.30
C VAL A 75 -56.38 8.31 36.61
N THR A 76 -56.57 7.64 37.74
CA THR A 76 -56.61 8.27 39.06
C THR A 76 -55.37 7.95 39.91
N SER A 77 -54.73 6.84 39.68
CA SER A 77 -53.45 6.52 40.32
C SER A 77 -52.52 5.78 39.40
N VAL A 78 -51.23 5.93 39.62
CA VAL A 78 -50.14 5.30 38.84
C VAL A 78 -49.15 4.62 39.74
N LEU A 79 -48.54 3.54 39.21
CA LEU A 79 -47.36 2.92 39.74
C LEU A 79 -46.14 3.47 38.97
N ILE A 80 -45.14 3.93 39.69
CA ILE A 80 -43.83 4.30 39.10
C ILE A 80 -42.85 3.21 39.45
N ALA A 81 -42.22 2.60 38.42
CA ALA A 81 -41.17 1.63 38.56
C ALA A 81 -39.89 2.19 37.94
N ASN A 82 -38.80 2.11 38.66
CA ASN A 82 -37.48 2.51 38.20
C ASN A 82 -36.59 1.29 38.14
N ARG A 83 -35.89 1.13 37.03
CA ARG A 83 -34.90 0.07 36.81
C ARG A 83 -33.57 0.69 36.47
N ASP A 84 -32.49 0.25 37.12
CA ASP A 84 -31.14 0.58 36.72
C ASP A 84 -30.83 -0.13 35.39
N VAL A 85 -30.45 0.64 34.39
CA VAL A 85 -30.09 0.18 33.05
C VAL A 85 -28.70 0.66 32.65
N THR A 86 -27.88 1.00 33.63
CA THR A 86 -26.55 1.57 33.43
C THR A 86 -25.68 0.65 32.58
N ASP A 87 -25.61 -0.64 32.91
CA ASP A 87 -24.76 -1.61 32.19
C ASP A 87 -25.27 -1.83 30.75
N GLU A 88 -26.58 -1.86 30.55
CA GLU A 88 -27.17 -2.04 29.22
C GLU A 88 -26.90 -0.78 28.37
N LYS A 89 -27.08 0.40 28.92
CA LYS A 89 -26.85 1.67 28.23
C LYS A 89 -25.37 1.93 27.92
N MET A 90 -24.50 1.57 28.84
CA MET A 90 -23.05 1.71 28.61
C MET A 90 -22.55 0.76 27.53
N ARG A 91 -23.12 -0.44 27.43
CA ARG A 91 -22.82 -1.35 26.31
C ARG A 91 -23.31 -0.81 24.97
N GLU A 92 -24.55 -0.30 24.93
CA GLU A 92 -25.13 0.30 23.72
C GLU A 92 -24.27 1.48 23.22
N LEU A 93 -23.92 2.41 24.10
CA LEU A 93 -23.08 3.57 23.76
C LEU A 93 -21.68 3.17 23.28
N ARG A 94 -21.08 2.13 23.90
CA ARG A 94 -19.78 1.62 23.47
C ARG A 94 -19.85 0.99 22.07
N GLN A 95 -20.88 0.19 21.80
CA GLN A 95 -21.11 -0.41 20.49
C GLN A 95 -21.37 0.64 19.41
N GLU A 96 -22.11 1.70 19.74
CA GLU A 96 -22.35 2.80 18.81
C GLU A 96 -21.08 3.55 18.46
N GLU A 97 -20.20 3.81 19.44
CA GLU A 97 -18.91 4.47 19.19
C GLU A 97 -17.95 3.57 18.39
N GLU A 98 -17.86 2.28 18.72
CA GLU A 98 -17.07 1.30 17.94
C GLU A 98 -17.55 1.22 16.49
N LEU A 99 -18.88 1.19 16.27
CA LEU A 99 -19.46 1.18 14.94
C LEU A 99 -19.18 2.48 14.18
N ARG A 100 -19.26 3.61 14.87
CA ARG A 100 -18.94 4.92 14.30
C ARG A 100 -17.47 5.02 13.85
N GLU A 101 -16.56 4.56 14.70
CA GLU A 101 -15.14 4.51 14.36
C GLU A 101 -14.85 3.57 13.19
N ALA A 102 -15.45 2.37 13.20
CA ALA A 102 -15.31 1.41 12.12
C ALA A 102 -15.84 1.96 10.78
N LYS A 103 -16.99 2.65 10.82
CA LYS A 103 -17.59 3.30 9.66
C LYS A 103 -16.68 4.39 9.09
N LEU A 104 -16.15 5.26 9.95
CA LEU A 104 -15.22 6.32 9.52
C LEU A 104 -13.96 5.75 8.88
N LYS A 105 -13.36 4.70 9.46
CA LYS A 105 -12.20 4.01 8.89
C LYS A 105 -12.52 3.41 7.52
N ALA A 106 -13.68 2.76 7.38
CA ALA A 106 -14.12 2.17 6.11
C ALA A 106 -14.38 3.24 5.02
N GLU A 107 -15.01 4.37 5.39
CA GLU A 107 -15.25 5.48 4.46
C GLU A 107 -13.94 6.13 3.99
N CYS A 108 -12.97 6.34 4.89
CA CYS A 108 -11.64 6.84 4.54
C CYS A 108 -10.91 5.89 3.57
N ALA A 109 -10.90 4.59 3.88
CA ALA A 109 -10.29 3.58 3.01
C ALA A 109 -10.95 3.51 1.63
N ASN A 110 -12.28 3.57 1.57
CA ASN A 110 -13.02 3.55 0.30
C ASN A 110 -12.76 4.81 -0.55
N LYS A 111 -12.67 5.97 0.10
CA LYS A 111 -12.32 7.23 -0.58
C LYS A 111 -10.89 7.20 -1.14
N ALA A 112 -9.94 6.69 -0.38
CA ALA A 112 -8.56 6.50 -0.83
C ALA A 112 -8.50 5.56 -2.05
N LYS A 113 -9.21 4.40 -1.99
CA LYS A 113 -9.32 3.44 -3.09
C LYS A 113 -9.94 4.06 -4.36
N SER A 114 -10.99 4.87 -4.21
CA SER A 114 -11.64 5.53 -5.35
C SER A 114 -10.73 6.58 -6.00
N SER A 115 -10.04 7.37 -5.18
CA SER A 115 -9.05 8.35 -5.67
C SER A 115 -7.90 7.66 -6.39
N PHE A 116 -7.45 6.51 -5.90
CA PHE A 116 -6.46 5.67 -6.56
C PHE A 116 -6.87 5.26 -7.97
N LEU A 117 -8.04 4.61 -8.10
CA LEU A 117 -8.53 4.16 -9.41
C LEU A 117 -8.64 5.30 -10.41
N PHE A 118 -9.07 6.47 -9.96
CA PHE A 118 -9.15 7.67 -10.79
C PHE A 118 -7.77 8.14 -11.26
N ASN A 119 -6.81 8.27 -10.33
CA ASN A 119 -5.45 8.72 -10.64
C ASN A 119 -4.73 7.70 -11.53
N MET A 120 -4.86 6.41 -11.24
CA MET A 120 -4.28 5.35 -12.05
C MET A 120 -4.81 5.35 -13.49
N SER A 121 -6.12 5.57 -13.66
CA SER A 121 -6.72 5.68 -14.99
C SER A 121 -6.13 6.84 -15.81
N HIS A 122 -5.83 7.95 -15.15
CA HIS A 122 -5.18 9.11 -15.76
C HIS A 122 -3.72 8.81 -16.11
N ASP A 123 -2.98 8.26 -15.16
CA ASP A 123 -1.54 8.02 -15.30
C ASP A 123 -1.23 6.90 -16.33
N ILE A 124 -2.11 5.89 -16.46
CA ILE A 124 -2.06 4.89 -17.54
C ILE A 124 -2.39 5.51 -18.89
N ARG A 125 -3.38 6.40 -18.97
CA ARG A 125 -3.84 7.00 -20.23
C ARG A 125 -2.77 7.88 -20.87
N THR A 126 -1.98 8.60 -20.08
CA THR A 126 -0.97 9.55 -20.57
C THR A 126 0.11 8.86 -21.42
N PRO A 127 0.86 7.85 -20.92
CA PRO A 127 1.85 7.13 -21.72
C PRO A 127 1.21 6.34 -22.86
N MET A 128 0.00 5.79 -22.68
CA MET A 128 -0.72 5.09 -23.75
C MET A 128 -1.05 6.02 -24.93
N ASN A 129 -1.56 7.22 -24.66
CA ASN A 129 -1.84 8.19 -25.70
C ASN A 129 -0.55 8.68 -26.38
N ALA A 130 0.56 8.80 -25.64
CA ALA A 130 1.85 9.14 -26.19
C ALA A 130 2.36 8.03 -27.14
N ILE A 131 2.25 6.77 -26.74
CA ILE A 131 2.61 5.62 -27.62
C ILE A 131 1.81 5.69 -28.93
N ILE A 132 0.49 5.81 -28.85
CA ILE A 132 -0.37 5.90 -30.04
C ILE A 132 0.00 7.11 -30.91
N GLY A 133 0.17 8.27 -30.32
CA GLY A 133 0.52 9.48 -31.05
C GLY A 133 1.90 9.41 -31.72
N TYR A 134 2.90 8.87 -31.03
CA TYR A 134 4.24 8.69 -31.64
C TYR A 134 4.23 7.58 -32.71
N ALA A 135 3.43 6.54 -32.58
CA ALA A 135 3.27 5.51 -33.60
C ALA A 135 2.61 6.08 -34.88
N GLU A 136 1.59 6.94 -34.74
CA GLU A 136 1.02 7.67 -35.87
C GLU A 136 2.02 8.63 -36.54
N LEU A 137 2.83 9.34 -35.75
CA LEU A 137 3.87 10.21 -36.28
C LEU A 137 4.96 9.40 -36.98
N ALA A 138 5.38 8.27 -36.44
CA ALA A 138 6.33 7.36 -37.04
C ALA A 138 5.84 6.87 -38.42
N SER A 139 4.60 6.41 -38.51
CA SER A 139 4.01 5.93 -39.77
C SER A 139 3.88 7.01 -40.87
N ARG A 140 3.78 8.32 -40.47
CA ARG A 140 3.74 9.43 -41.42
C ARG A 140 5.14 9.87 -41.89
N HIS A 141 6.20 9.50 -41.18
CA HIS A 141 7.58 9.96 -41.42
C HIS A 141 8.56 8.80 -41.70
N LEU A 142 8.10 7.73 -42.32
CA LEU A 142 8.89 6.52 -42.62
C LEU A 142 10.17 6.80 -43.42
N GLN A 143 10.20 7.86 -44.23
CA GLN A 143 11.35 8.24 -45.04
C GLN A 143 12.36 9.14 -44.29
N GLU A 144 12.01 9.64 -43.09
CA GLU A 144 12.86 10.53 -42.31
C GLU A 144 13.48 9.77 -41.13
N THR A 145 14.52 9.00 -41.40
CA THR A 145 15.17 8.04 -40.46
C THR A 145 15.48 8.64 -39.10
N GLU A 146 15.94 9.88 -39.02
CA GLU A 146 16.26 10.55 -37.75
C GLU A 146 15.00 10.85 -36.90
N LYS A 147 13.92 11.30 -37.54
CA LYS A 147 12.66 11.52 -36.85
C LYS A 147 12.01 10.22 -36.44
N LEU A 148 12.05 9.23 -37.34
CA LEU A 148 11.53 7.89 -37.05
C LEU A 148 12.22 7.29 -35.83
N GLY A 149 13.58 7.33 -35.75
CA GLY A 149 14.34 6.86 -34.61
C GLY A 149 13.91 7.53 -33.31
N ARG A 150 13.75 8.87 -33.29
CA ARG A 150 13.28 9.60 -32.13
C ARG A 150 11.86 9.23 -31.70
N TYR A 151 10.94 8.95 -32.62
CA TYR A 151 9.60 8.54 -32.29
C TYR A 151 9.57 7.12 -31.70
N LEU A 152 10.35 6.20 -32.25
CA LEU A 152 10.48 4.84 -31.73
C LEU A 152 11.08 4.83 -30.30
N GLU A 153 12.11 5.66 -30.08
CA GLU A 153 12.69 5.84 -28.74
C GLU A 153 11.63 6.34 -27.72
N LYS A 154 10.80 7.32 -28.13
CA LYS A 154 9.72 7.81 -27.28
C LYS A 154 8.66 6.75 -26.97
N ILE A 155 8.30 5.92 -27.95
CA ILE A 155 7.40 4.79 -27.76
C ILE A 155 7.97 3.80 -26.75
N GLN A 156 9.27 3.46 -26.88
CA GLN A 156 9.93 2.55 -25.94
C GLN A 156 9.96 3.11 -24.51
N ILE A 157 10.28 4.40 -24.34
CA ILE A 157 10.28 5.06 -23.02
C ILE A 157 8.89 4.99 -22.39
N CYS A 158 7.84 5.41 -23.11
CA CYS A 158 6.48 5.40 -22.61
C CYS A 158 5.97 3.98 -22.33
N GLY A 159 6.38 2.99 -23.13
CA GLY A 159 6.07 1.57 -22.92
C GLY A 159 6.70 1.03 -21.63
N LYS A 160 7.97 1.36 -21.35
CA LYS A 160 8.64 0.98 -20.11
C LYS A 160 8.00 1.63 -18.88
N GLU A 161 7.60 2.90 -18.97
CA GLU A 161 6.87 3.60 -17.90
C GLU A 161 5.53 2.92 -17.61
N LEU A 162 4.78 2.56 -18.65
CA LEU A 162 3.49 1.88 -18.50
C LEU A 162 3.65 0.50 -17.85
N LEU A 163 4.65 -0.28 -18.25
CA LEU A 163 4.95 -1.58 -17.66
C LEU A 163 5.35 -1.45 -16.17
N SER A 164 6.16 -0.47 -15.83
CA SER A 164 6.53 -0.18 -14.43
C SER A 164 5.32 0.18 -13.59
N MET A 165 4.38 1.01 -14.10
CA MET A 165 3.15 1.34 -13.39
C MET A 165 2.25 0.12 -13.18
N LEU A 166 2.11 -0.74 -14.20
CA LEU A 166 1.36 -2.00 -14.09
C LEU A 166 1.98 -2.96 -13.08
N GLY A 167 3.32 -3.08 -13.07
CA GLY A 167 4.06 -3.85 -12.06
C GLY A 167 3.72 -3.39 -10.65
N ASN A 168 3.86 -2.10 -10.37
CA ASN A 168 3.53 -1.53 -9.06
C ASN A 168 2.08 -1.81 -8.60
N VAL A 169 1.11 -1.79 -9.53
CA VAL A 169 -0.29 -2.12 -9.20
C VAL A 169 -0.47 -3.60 -8.86
N LEU A 170 0.20 -4.48 -9.61
CA LEU A 170 0.15 -5.93 -9.36
C LEU A 170 0.84 -6.30 -8.05
N ASP A 171 1.98 -5.66 -7.74
CA ASP A 171 2.70 -5.89 -6.49
C ASP A 171 1.90 -5.40 -5.29
N LEU A 172 1.24 -4.23 -5.41
CA LEU A 172 0.30 -3.77 -4.40
C LEU A 172 -0.83 -4.78 -4.17
N ALA A 173 -1.44 -5.30 -5.25
CA ALA A 173 -2.51 -6.28 -5.14
C ALA A 173 -2.05 -7.60 -4.52
N ARG A 174 -0.80 -8.04 -4.79
CA ARG A 174 -0.20 -9.23 -4.15
C ARG A 174 0.05 -8.99 -2.66
N ILE A 175 0.57 -7.81 -2.30
CA ILE A 175 0.85 -7.41 -0.92
C ILE A 175 -0.45 -7.33 -0.11
N GLU A 176 -1.50 -6.66 -0.62
CA GLU A 176 -2.80 -6.55 0.06
C GLU A 176 -3.46 -7.91 0.31
N ASN A 177 -3.25 -8.88 -0.58
CA ASN A 177 -3.77 -10.24 -0.45
C ASN A 177 -2.84 -11.19 0.31
N ASN A 178 -1.75 -10.71 0.95
CA ASN A 178 -0.74 -11.53 1.62
C ASN A 178 -0.18 -12.66 0.73
N LYS A 179 -0.01 -12.41 -0.58
CA LYS A 179 0.47 -13.39 -1.56
C LYS A 179 1.94 -13.17 -1.96
N VAL A 180 2.65 -12.29 -1.27
CA VAL A 180 4.10 -12.12 -1.47
C VAL A 180 4.81 -13.16 -0.61
N GLU A 181 5.53 -14.05 -1.27
CA GLU A 181 6.39 -15.04 -0.63
C GLU A 181 7.83 -14.52 -0.64
N MET A 182 8.45 -14.41 0.53
CA MET A 182 9.86 -14.01 0.66
C MET A 182 10.77 -15.20 0.38
N GLU A 183 11.71 -15.04 -0.54
CA GLU A 183 12.70 -16.05 -0.89
C GLU A 183 14.08 -15.69 -0.34
N TYR A 184 14.39 -16.17 0.85
CA TYR A 184 15.69 -15.94 1.49
C TYR A 184 16.77 -16.86 0.92
N THR A 185 17.69 -16.30 0.16
CA THR A 185 18.82 -17.01 -0.42
C THR A 185 20.14 -16.42 0.06
N VAL A 186 21.21 -17.24 0.05
CA VAL A 186 22.55 -16.73 0.33
C VAL A 186 22.97 -15.78 -0.78
N SER A 187 23.22 -14.54 -0.42
CA SER A 187 23.51 -13.47 -1.36
C SER A 187 24.72 -12.66 -0.91
N ASN A 188 25.50 -12.19 -1.87
CA ASN A 188 26.61 -11.28 -1.63
C ASN A 188 26.09 -9.86 -1.48
N VAL A 189 26.34 -9.25 -0.31
CA VAL A 189 25.86 -7.91 0.02
C VAL A 189 26.45 -6.86 -0.93
N HIS A 190 27.76 -6.90 -1.18
CA HIS A 190 28.43 -5.96 -2.07
C HIS A 190 27.85 -6.02 -3.50
N GLU A 191 27.75 -7.22 -4.09
CA GLU A 191 27.19 -7.40 -5.44
C GLU A 191 25.76 -6.86 -5.56
N CYS A 192 24.94 -7.04 -4.51
CA CYS A 192 23.56 -6.56 -4.49
C CYS A 192 23.49 -5.02 -4.61
N PHE A 193 24.28 -4.31 -3.79
CA PHE A 193 24.23 -2.84 -3.78
C PHE A 193 25.00 -2.21 -4.93
N GLU A 194 26.12 -2.80 -5.36
CA GLU A 194 26.85 -2.36 -6.54
C GLU A 194 25.96 -2.41 -7.79
N ASN A 195 25.21 -3.49 -7.99
CA ASN A 195 24.25 -3.62 -9.09
C ASN A 195 23.18 -2.53 -9.04
N CYS A 196 22.64 -2.20 -7.86
CA CYS A 196 21.66 -1.12 -7.71
C CYS A 196 22.23 0.26 -8.13
N ILE A 197 23.49 0.53 -7.79
CA ILE A 197 24.16 1.79 -8.16
C ILE A 197 24.44 1.84 -9.67
N ILE A 198 24.98 0.76 -10.25
CA ILE A 198 25.30 0.68 -11.69
C ILE A 198 24.06 0.96 -12.55
N MET A 199 22.88 0.46 -12.15
CA MET A 199 21.64 0.69 -12.89
C MET A 199 21.27 2.18 -13.04
N PHE A 200 21.64 3.02 -12.08
CA PHE A 200 21.32 4.44 -12.09
C PHE A 200 22.48 5.37 -12.41
N GLN A 201 23.69 4.85 -12.56
CA GLN A 201 24.89 5.65 -12.81
C GLN A 201 24.73 6.54 -14.03
N GLN A 202 24.32 6.00 -15.17
CA GLN A 202 24.13 6.74 -16.42
C GLN A 202 23.03 7.82 -16.27
N GLN A 203 21.95 7.53 -15.53
CA GLN A 203 20.87 8.48 -15.32
C GLN A 203 21.32 9.66 -14.44
N ALA A 204 22.07 9.38 -13.37
CA ALA A 204 22.66 10.41 -12.52
C ALA A 204 23.65 11.29 -13.32
N GLU A 205 24.54 10.68 -14.10
CA GLU A 205 25.51 11.38 -14.96
C GLU A 205 24.81 12.30 -15.98
N SER A 206 23.71 11.87 -16.59
CA SER A 206 22.94 12.68 -17.54
C SER A 206 22.38 13.96 -16.93
N LYS A 207 22.20 13.97 -15.60
CA LYS A 207 21.78 15.16 -14.81
C LYS A 207 22.97 15.85 -14.12
N ASN A 208 24.21 15.47 -14.40
CA ASN A 208 25.41 15.89 -13.67
C ASN A 208 25.31 15.71 -12.16
N GLN A 209 24.59 14.70 -11.70
CA GLN A 209 24.47 14.34 -10.29
C GLN A 209 25.59 13.37 -9.90
N THR A 210 26.06 13.46 -8.65
CA THR A 210 27.01 12.49 -8.08
C THR A 210 26.25 11.41 -7.35
N LEU A 211 26.45 10.13 -7.73
CA LEU A 211 25.91 8.97 -7.05
C LEU A 211 27.07 8.16 -6.47
N SER A 212 27.07 7.92 -5.15
CA SER A 212 28.17 7.24 -4.45
C SER A 212 27.68 6.12 -3.56
N LEU A 213 28.48 5.04 -3.46
CA LEU A 213 28.27 3.93 -2.54
C LEU A 213 29.39 3.90 -1.51
N THR A 214 29.04 3.75 -0.23
CA THR A 214 29.98 3.54 0.86
C THR A 214 29.51 2.33 1.67
N GLU A 215 30.41 1.44 2.00
CA GLU A 215 30.08 0.17 2.63
C GLU A 215 30.97 -0.10 3.85
N GLN A 216 30.34 -0.61 4.92
CA GLN A 216 31.00 -1.16 6.09
C GLN A 216 30.42 -2.56 6.37
N ILE A 217 30.86 -3.53 5.58
CA ILE A 217 30.36 -4.89 5.57
C ILE A 217 31.25 -5.77 6.43
N MET A 218 30.69 -6.38 7.49
CA MET A 218 31.35 -7.36 8.35
C MET A 218 31.15 -8.79 7.89
N TYR A 219 30.00 -9.06 7.29
CA TYR A 219 29.57 -10.38 6.81
C TYR A 219 29.21 -10.25 5.32
N PRO A 220 30.11 -10.63 4.39
CA PRO A 220 29.90 -10.46 2.96
C PRO A 220 28.70 -11.25 2.43
N TYR A 221 28.44 -12.42 3.03
CA TYR A 221 27.33 -13.29 2.65
C TYR A 221 26.29 -13.33 3.77
N VAL A 222 25.03 -13.14 3.40
CA VAL A 222 23.87 -13.23 4.31
C VAL A 222 22.70 -13.90 3.61
N TYR A 223 21.80 -14.49 4.40
CA TYR A 223 20.49 -14.91 3.90
C TYR A 223 19.60 -13.67 3.80
N MET A 224 19.26 -13.28 2.59
CA MET A 224 18.37 -12.16 2.30
C MET A 224 17.54 -12.44 1.06
N ASP A 225 16.40 -11.78 0.96
CA ASP A 225 15.64 -11.70 -0.29
C ASP A 225 16.21 -10.55 -1.13
N ALA A 226 17.23 -10.87 -1.93
CA ALA A 226 17.95 -9.88 -2.73
C ALA A 226 17.07 -9.19 -3.79
N PRO A 227 16.13 -9.86 -4.50
CA PRO A 227 15.18 -9.21 -5.41
C PRO A 227 14.36 -8.12 -4.75
N HIS A 228 13.63 -8.42 -3.67
CA HIS A 228 12.78 -7.43 -2.99
C HIS A 228 13.60 -6.34 -2.29
N LEU A 229 14.78 -6.67 -1.75
CA LEU A 229 15.68 -5.66 -1.20
C LEU A 229 16.21 -4.71 -2.27
N SER A 230 16.56 -5.24 -3.44
CA SER A 230 16.96 -4.42 -4.59
C SER A 230 15.81 -3.49 -5.00
N GLU A 231 14.58 -3.97 -5.06
CA GLU A 231 13.39 -3.16 -5.37
C GLU A 231 13.22 -2.00 -4.39
N VAL A 232 13.38 -2.24 -3.08
CA VAL A 232 13.37 -1.19 -2.04
C VAL A 232 14.44 -0.13 -2.34
N CYS A 233 15.68 -0.54 -2.61
CA CYS A 233 16.78 0.37 -2.90
C CYS A 233 16.55 1.15 -4.20
N LEU A 234 16.14 0.47 -5.27
CA LEU A 234 15.86 1.09 -6.56
C LEU A 234 14.76 2.15 -6.47
N ASN A 235 13.70 1.90 -5.71
CA ASN A 235 12.64 2.88 -5.47
C ASN A 235 13.14 4.13 -4.76
N ILE A 236 13.98 3.97 -3.72
CA ILE A 236 14.51 5.12 -2.96
C ILE A 236 15.54 5.88 -3.80
N ILE A 237 16.48 5.19 -4.48
CA ILE A 237 17.49 5.82 -5.34
C ILE A 237 16.84 6.56 -6.51
N SER A 238 15.86 5.96 -7.17
CA SER A 238 15.11 6.58 -8.26
C SER A 238 14.45 7.89 -7.80
N ASN A 239 13.82 7.88 -6.62
CA ASN A 239 13.25 9.08 -6.03
C ASN A 239 14.33 10.14 -5.73
N ALA A 240 15.45 9.74 -5.14
CA ALA A 240 16.57 10.64 -4.87
C ALA A 240 17.06 11.33 -6.17
N ILE A 241 17.30 10.58 -7.26
CA ILE A 241 17.69 11.12 -8.56
C ILE A 241 16.64 12.05 -9.15
N LYS A 242 15.36 11.73 -8.96
CA LYS A 242 14.23 12.45 -9.47
C LYS A 242 14.06 13.82 -8.81
N TYR A 243 14.21 13.87 -7.48
CA TYR A 243 13.97 15.06 -6.67
C TYR A 243 15.23 15.85 -6.33
N THR A 244 16.39 15.39 -6.74
CA THR A 244 17.65 16.12 -6.64
C THR A 244 17.86 17.01 -7.88
N ASN A 245 18.29 18.26 -7.67
CA ASN A 245 18.57 19.17 -8.73
C ASN A 245 19.81 18.73 -9.55
N THR A 246 19.92 19.23 -10.77
CA THR A 246 21.11 19.04 -11.61
C THR A 246 22.36 19.51 -10.86
N GLY A 247 23.41 18.67 -10.84
CA GLY A 247 24.66 18.92 -10.10
C GLY A 247 24.61 18.57 -8.62
N GLY A 248 23.49 17.99 -8.13
CA GLY A 248 23.35 17.56 -6.74
C GLY A 248 24.07 16.26 -6.44
N ALA A 249 23.99 15.80 -5.18
CA ALA A 249 24.67 14.63 -4.69
C ALA A 249 23.71 13.64 -4.00
N ILE A 250 23.92 12.35 -4.28
CA ILE A 250 23.18 11.24 -3.70
C ILE A 250 24.20 10.25 -3.15
N SER A 251 24.03 9.83 -1.91
CA SER A 251 24.90 8.85 -1.27
C SER A 251 24.11 7.66 -0.76
N CYS A 252 24.57 6.46 -1.03
CA CYS A 252 24.08 5.23 -0.47
C CYS A 252 25.15 4.71 0.52
N ASN A 253 24.79 4.53 1.77
CA ASN A 253 25.68 4.01 2.80
C ASN A 253 25.09 2.73 3.39
N VAL A 254 25.86 1.63 3.33
CA VAL A 254 25.47 0.31 3.82
C VAL A 254 26.35 -0.10 4.98
N VAL A 255 25.77 -0.26 6.16
CA VAL A 255 26.49 -0.60 7.39
C VAL A 255 25.87 -1.83 8.01
N GLN A 256 26.69 -2.83 8.34
CA GLN A 256 26.25 -3.96 9.15
C GLN A 256 26.62 -3.74 10.61
N LYS A 257 25.65 -3.98 11.50
CA LYS A 257 25.85 -3.97 12.96
C LYS A 257 25.51 -5.32 13.56
N SER A 258 26.29 -5.74 14.54
CA SER A 258 25.95 -6.92 15.35
C SER A 258 24.62 -6.72 16.06
N CYS A 259 23.83 -7.78 16.21
CA CYS A 259 22.62 -7.78 17.00
C CYS A 259 22.73 -8.77 18.17
N GLU A 260 21.75 -8.81 19.06
CA GLU A 260 21.75 -9.68 20.26
C GLU A 260 21.73 -11.19 19.90
N LYS A 261 21.23 -11.54 18.71
CA LYS A 261 21.22 -12.92 18.20
C LYS A 261 22.57 -13.24 17.56
N GLU A 262 23.26 -14.26 18.02
CA GLU A 262 24.63 -14.62 17.63
C GLU A 262 24.82 -14.84 16.12
N ASP A 263 23.83 -15.47 15.45
CA ASP A 263 23.86 -15.76 14.00
C ASP A 263 23.21 -14.68 13.13
N TRP A 264 22.89 -13.52 13.69
CA TRP A 264 22.20 -12.44 12.98
C TRP A 264 23.02 -11.16 12.99
N CYS A 265 22.76 -10.29 12.02
CA CYS A 265 23.22 -8.91 11.98
C CYS A 265 22.11 -8.00 11.49
N ASN A 266 22.16 -6.74 11.84
CA ASN A 266 21.29 -5.72 11.28
C ASN A 266 22.04 -5.03 10.13
N MET A 267 21.46 -5.06 8.95
CA MET A 267 21.90 -4.31 7.80
C MET A 267 21.16 -2.98 7.76
N ILE A 268 21.91 -1.88 7.83
CA ILE A 268 21.41 -0.51 7.84
C ILE A 268 21.80 0.13 6.52
N ILE A 269 20.81 0.53 5.75
CA ILE A 269 20.98 1.14 4.43
C ILE A 269 20.48 2.57 4.56
N THR A 270 21.36 3.54 4.36
CA THR A 270 21.03 4.97 4.44
C THR A 270 21.25 5.59 3.08
N ILE A 271 20.17 6.11 2.47
CA ILE A 271 20.21 6.81 1.19
C ILE A 271 19.88 8.27 1.46
N THR A 272 20.85 9.15 1.18
CA THR A 272 20.74 10.60 1.40
C THR A 272 20.87 11.36 0.10
N ASP A 273 20.00 12.31 -0.11
CA ASP A 273 20.04 13.28 -1.21
C ASP A 273 20.07 14.72 -0.67
N ASN A 274 20.62 15.63 -1.47
CA ASN A 274 20.57 17.07 -1.21
C ASN A 274 19.56 17.79 -2.13
N GLY A 275 18.44 17.14 -2.38
CA GLY A 275 17.38 17.63 -3.24
C GLY A 275 16.47 18.66 -2.59
N ILE A 276 15.24 18.75 -3.11
CA ILE A 276 14.23 19.73 -2.65
C ILE A 276 13.70 19.49 -1.24
N GLY A 277 13.91 18.28 -0.69
CA GLY A 277 13.33 17.87 0.60
C GLY A 277 11.80 17.86 0.61
N MET A 278 11.25 17.63 1.81
CA MET A 278 9.80 17.46 2.02
C MET A 278 9.32 18.27 3.22
N SER A 279 8.04 18.66 3.20
CA SER A 279 7.38 19.31 4.34
C SER A 279 7.19 18.31 5.51
N GLU A 280 7.18 18.78 6.75
CA GLU A 280 6.93 17.94 7.93
C GLU A 280 5.58 17.22 7.87
N GLU A 281 4.58 17.84 7.25
CA GLU A 281 3.26 17.25 7.07
C GLU A 281 3.30 16.07 6.11
N PHE A 282 4.02 16.20 4.99
CA PHE A 282 4.16 15.14 4.00
C PHE A 282 5.03 13.99 4.50
N GLN A 283 6.10 14.25 5.27
CA GLN A 283 6.94 13.20 5.88
C GLN A 283 6.14 12.18 6.70
N LYS A 284 5.09 12.63 7.40
CA LYS A 284 4.21 11.74 8.19
C LYS A 284 3.39 10.78 7.33
N ARG A 285 3.18 11.14 6.05
CA ARG A 285 2.30 10.41 5.13
C ARG A 285 3.01 9.84 3.90
N ILE A 286 4.32 10.04 3.75
CA ILE A 286 5.06 9.60 2.55
C ILE A 286 4.95 8.09 2.29
N PHE A 287 4.75 7.28 3.32
CA PHE A 287 4.56 5.85 3.23
C PHE A 287 3.09 5.42 3.08
N GLU A 288 2.16 6.36 3.12
CA GLU A 288 0.76 6.07 2.79
C GLU A 288 0.64 5.91 1.28
N ILE A 289 -0.06 4.86 0.87
CA ILE A 289 -0.26 4.55 -0.53
C ILE A 289 -1.08 5.67 -1.17
N PHE A 290 -0.63 6.17 -2.35
CA PHE A 290 -1.26 7.25 -3.15
C PHE A 290 -1.02 8.67 -2.65
N GLU A 291 -0.20 8.88 -1.64
CA GLU A 291 0.15 10.22 -1.19
C GLU A 291 1.22 10.84 -2.09
N ARG A 292 1.00 12.12 -2.44
CA ARG A 292 1.92 12.97 -3.21
C ARG A 292 1.93 14.35 -2.60
N GLU A 293 3.09 14.95 -2.49
CA GLU A 293 3.19 16.36 -2.07
C GLU A 293 2.68 17.28 -3.20
N ARG A 294 1.59 17.99 -2.92
CA ARG A 294 0.98 18.95 -3.86
C ARG A 294 1.70 20.28 -3.77
N ASN A 295 2.86 20.39 -4.39
CA ASN A 295 3.60 21.64 -4.47
C ASN A 295 3.66 22.12 -5.93
N THR A 296 3.53 23.43 -6.14
CA THR A 296 3.58 24.06 -7.49
C THR A 296 4.91 23.78 -8.22
N ILE A 297 5.99 23.54 -7.48
CA ILE A 297 7.31 23.19 -8.02
C ILE A 297 7.34 21.73 -8.53
N LEU A 298 6.51 20.86 -7.98
CA LEU A 298 6.45 19.41 -8.29
C LEU A 298 5.42 19.07 -9.37
N SER A 299 4.66 20.04 -9.88
CA SER A 299 3.58 19.81 -10.87
C SER A 299 4.06 19.19 -12.19
N HIS A 300 5.37 19.17 -12.46
CA HIS A 300 5.98 18.60 -13.65
C HIS A 300 6.76 17.29 -13.38
N ILE A 301 6.75 16.80 -12.14
CA ILE A 301 7.46 15.56 -11.77
C ILE A 301 6.44 14.44 -11.66
N ASP A 302 6.40 13.54 -12.64
CA ASP A 302 5.49 12.39 -12.67
C ASP A 302 5.82 11.33 -11.62
N GLY A 303 4.80 10.70 -11.04
CA GLY A 303 4.95 9.58 -10.11
C GLY A 303 3.59 9.09 -9.61
N SER A 304 3.44 7.77 -9.49
CA SER A 304 2.18 7.12 -9.08
C SER A 304 1.82 7.30 -7.60
N GLY A 305 2.79 7.67 -6.74
CA GLY A 305 2.60 7.72 -5.28
C GLY A 305 2.47 6.34 -4.62
N ILE A 306 2.81 5.26 -5.32
CA ILE A 306 2.68 3.88 -4.84
C ILE A 306 4.02 3.36 -4.31
N GLY A 307 5.14 3.74 -4.95
CA GLY A 307 6.46 3.14 -4.70
C GLY A 307 6.88 3.17 -3.23
N MET A 308 6.71 4.29 -2.51
CA MET A 308 7.11 4.39 -1.10
C MET A 308 6.20 3.56 -0.18
N GLY A 309 4.91 3.42 -0.52
CA GLY A 309 4.00 2.52 0.18
C GLY A 309 4.39 1.05 0.02
N ILE A 310 4.75 0.63 -1.21
CA ILE A 310 5.28 -0.71 -1.50
C ILE A 310 6.61 -0.91 -0.75
N THR A 311 7.52 0.03 -0.84
CA THR A 311 8.83 0.00 -0.15
C THR A 311 8.65 -0.28 1.34
N LYS A 312 7.76 0.43 2.04
CA LYS A 312 7.48 0.19 3.45
C LYS A 312 6.94 -1.22 3.69
N LYS A 313 6.01 -1.68 2.86
CA LYS A 313 5.43 -3.02 3.00
C LYS A 313 6.44 -4.14 2.78
N LEU A 314 7.31 -4.01 1.79
CA LEU A 314 8.40 -4.97 1.56
C LEU A 314 9.38 -5.01 2.73
N VAL A 315 9.74 -3.84 3.27
CA VAL A 315 10.60 -3.75 4.46
C VAL A 315 9.93 -4.40 5.67
N GLU A 316 8.62 -4.17 5.91
CA GLU A 316 7.84 -4.81 6.97
C GLU A 316 7.80 -6.35 6.79
N LEU A 317 7.63 -6.85 5.55
CA LEU A 317 7.66 -8.30 5.25
C LEU A 317 9.05 -8.94 5.47
N MET A 318 10.12 -8.15 5.40
CA MET A 318 11.49 -8.55 5.75
C MET A 318 11.81 -8.37 7.25
N ASP A 319 10.80 -8.19 8.11
CA ASP A 319 10.95 -7.88 9.55
C ASP A 319 11.83 -6.64 9.83
N GLY A 320 11.89 -5.71 8.87
CA GLY A 320 12.69 -4.50 8.94
C GLY A 320 11.91 -3.26 9.34
N THR A 321 12.62 -2.13 9.38
CA THR A 321 12.06 -0.79 9.61
C THR A 321 12.58 0.18 8.56
N ILE A 322 11.74 1.15 8.17
CA ILE A 322 12.11 2.27 7.31
C ILE A 322 11.73 3.58 7.98
N GLU A 323 12.69 4.51 8.00
CA GLU A 323 12.53 5.85 8.56
C GLU A 323 12.92 6.89 7.52
N VAL A 324 12.40 8.12 7.66
CA VAL A 324 12.73 9.25 6.80
C VAL A 324 12.97 10.49 7.64
N GLU A 325 14.04 11.19 7.33
CA GLU A 325 14.34 12.53 7.84
C GLU A 325 14.50 13.45 6.63
N SER A 326 13.76 14.56 6.59
CA SER A 326 13.83 15.47 5.46
C SER A 326 13.55 16.90 5.92
N LYS A 327 14.15 17.85 5.22
CA LYS A 327 13.85 19.26 5.42
C LYS A 327 13.78 19.96 4.06
N GLN A 328 12.73 20.73 3.87
CA GLN A 328 12.47 21.42 2.63
C GLN A 328 13.65 22.35 2.24
N GLY A 329 14.21 22.14 1.06
CA GLY A 329 15.39 22.85 0.54
C GLY A 329 16.75 22.27 0.98
N GLU A 330 16.80 21.27 1.87
CA GLU A 330 18.05 20.66 2.35
C GLU A 330 18.23 19.22 1.86
N GLY A 331 17.14 18.53 1.45
CA GLY A 331 17.16 17.16 0.96
C GLY A 331 16.49 16.16 1.88
N SER A 332 16.71 14.87 1.62
CA SER A 332 16.07 13.78 2.36
C SER A 332 17.08 12.67 2.68
N THR A 333 16.85 12.00 3.80
CA THR A 333 17.59 10.81 4.23
C THR A 333 16.60 9.71 4.57
N PHE A 334 16.69 8.60 3.86
CA PHE A 334 15.94 7.38 4.13
C PHE A 334 16.85 6.36 4.79
N THR A 335 16.41 5.80 5.91
CA THR A 335 17.15 4.75 6.62
C THR A 335 16.31 3.48 6.67
N VAL A 336 16.80 2.42 6.06
CA VAL A 336 16.20 1.08 6.06
C VAL A 336 17.05 0.18 6.93
N THR A 337 16.43 -0.52 7.89
CA THR A 337 17.12 -1.50 8.74
C THR A 337 16.48 -2.86 8.57
N ILE A 338 17.25 -3.86 8.17
CA ILE A 338 16.78 -5.23 7.93
C ILE A 338 17.62 -6.22 8.75
N PRO A 339 17.00 -7.11 9.53
CA PRO A 339 17.70 -8.21 10.19
C PRO A 339 18.05 -9.28 9.16
N CYS A 340 19.33 -9.65 9.07
CA CYS A 340 19.82 -10.67 8.17
C CYS A 340 20.50 -11.79 8.96
N ARG A 341 20.27 -13.04 8.57
CA ARG A 341 21.01 -14.18 9.08
C ARG A 341 22.35 -14.27 8.38
N LYS A 342 23.43 -14.45 9.15
CA LYS A 342 24.78 -14.63 8.61
C LYS A 342 24.86 -15.93 7.79
N ALA A 343 25.63 -15.91 6.70
CA ALA A 343 25.94 -17.08 5.89
C ALA A 343 27.45 -17.23 5.72
N SER A 344 27.93 -18.44 5.44
CA SER A 344 29.31 -18.71 5.11
C SER A 344 29.51 -18.67 3.59
N GLU A 345 30.77 -18.52 3.15
CA GLU A 345 31.11 -18.58 1.73
C GLU A 345 30.83 -19.97 1.13
N ASP A 346 30.95 -21.02 1.92
CA ASP A 346 30.66 -22.41 1.50
C ASP A 346 29.15 -22.60 1.18
N ASP A 347 28.25 -21.86 1.84
CA ASP A 347 26.83 -21.86 1.54
C ASP A 347 26.52 -21.22 0.17
N SER A 348 27.44 -20.38 -0.37
CA SER A 348 27.27 -19.67 -1.65
C SER A 348 27.70 -20.50 -2.88
N LEU A 349 28.47 -21.57 -2.70
CA LEU A 349 29.05 -22.36 -3.79
C LEU A 349 28.02 -23.18 -4.60
N VAL A 350 26.76 -23.20 -4.18
CA VAL A 350 25.69 -23.99 -4.84
C VAL A 350 25.13 -23.30 -6.11
N LYS A 351 25.44 -22.03 -6.39
CA LYS A 351 24.85 -21.28 -7.54
C LYS A 351 25.82 -20.37 -8.33
N LYS A 352 27.04 -20.77 -8.63
CA LYS A 352 27.84 -20.06 -9.64
C LYS A 352 27.81 -20.78 -10.98
N ASN A 353 26.81 -20.49 -11.80
CA ASN A 353 26.86 -20.69 -13.25
C ASN A 353 26.00 -19.63 -13.96
N SER A 354 26.49 -18.39 -14.03
CA SER A 354 26.01 -17.40 -14.98
C SER A 354 27.23 -16.93 -15.82
N ASN A 355 27.42 -17.55 -16.97
CA ASN A 355 28.43 -17.14 -17.94
C ASN A 355 27.87 -16.03 -18.83
N LEU A 356 28.63 -14.95 -18.97
CA LEU A 356 28.50 -13.95 -20.02
C LEU A 356 28.54 -14.63 -21.39
N CYS A 357 27.47 -14.51 -22.17
CA CYS A 357 27.41 -15.05 -23.54
C CYS A 357 27.88 -14.02 -24.55
N ASN A 358 28.84 -14.44 -25.38
CA ASN A 358 29.23 -13.71 -26.61
C ASN A 358 28.07 -13.73 -27.63
N LYS A 359 27.83 -12.60 -28.32
CA LYS A 359 26.92 -12.52 -29.47
C LYS A 359 27.28 -13.63 -30.48
N ASN A 360 26.25 -14.37 -30.94
CA ASN A 360 26.25 -15.48 -31.93
C ASN A 360 26.25 -16.92 -31.37
N CYS A 361 25.89 -17.14 -30.13
CA CYS A 361 25.84 -18.51 -29.57
C CYS A 361 24.59 -19.31 -29.97
N LEU A 362 23.55 -18.68 -30.55
CA LEU A 362 22.25 -19.31 -30.83
C LEU A 362 22.03 -19.68 -32.32
N ASN A 363 22.98 -19.45 -33.17
CA ASN A 363 22.84 -19.70 -34.62
C ASN A 363 22.57 -21.18 -34.91
N GLY A 364 21.43 -21.46 -35.57
CA GLY A 364 21.00 -22.81 -35.93
C GLY A 364 20.35 -23.61 -34.82
N VAL A 365 20.14 -23.02 -33.65
CA VAL A 365 19.41 -23.66 -32.52
C VAL A 365 17.92 -23.77 -32.86
N ARG A 366 17.37 -24.97 -32.71
CA ARG A 366 15.90 -25.20 -32.89
C ARG A 366 15.17 -25.00 -31.58
N ILE A 367 14.11 -24.17 -31.62
CA ILE A 367 13.33 -23.78 -30.43
C ILE A 367 11.87 -24.05 -30.73
N LEU A 368 11.19 -24.72 -29.79
CA LEU A 368 9.74 -24.75 -29.75
C LEU A 368 9.25 -23.65 -28.80
N LEU A 369 8.72 -22.56 -29.36
CA LEU A 369 8.12 -21.46 -28.63
C LEU A 369 6.64 -21.76 -28.40
N VAL A 370 6.25 -21.80 -27.13
CA VAL A 370 4.84 -22.03 -26.74
C VAL A 370 4.30 -20.76 -26.09
N GLU A 371 3.38 -20.10 -26.75
CA GLU A 371 2.81 -18.80 -26.38
C GLU A 371 1.32 -18.77 -26.72
N ASP A 372 0.50 -18.19 -25.83
CA ASP A 372 -0.96 -18.12 -25.99
C ASP A 372 -1.44 -16.84 -26.72
N ASN A 373 -0.58 -15.85 -26.88
CA ASN A 373 -0.88 -14.57 -27.50
C ASN A 373 -0.15 -14.43 -28.85
N GLU A 374 -0.89 -14.20 -29.93
CA GLU A 374 -0.34 -14.07 -31.29
C GLU A 374 0.68 -12.94 -31.42
N ILE A 375 0.46 -11.78 -30.80
CA ILE A 375 1.38 -10.65 -30.84
C ILE A 375 2.70 -11.00 -30.14
N ASN A 376 2.63 -11.66 -29.00
CA ASN A 376 3.83 -12.10 -28.28
C ASN A 376 4.57 -13.18 -29.07
N THR A 377 3.86 -14.09 -29.71
CA THR A 377 4.43 -15.11 -30.59
C THR A 377 5.20 -14.48 -31.75
N GLU A 378 4.63 -13.46 -32.41
CA GLU A 378 5.26 -12.74 -33.52
C GLU A 378 6.55 -12.03 -33.04
N ILE A 379 6.47 -11.25 -31.96
CA ILE A 379 7.61 -10.53 -31.41
C ILE A 379 8.73 -11.50 -31.00
N ALA A 380 8.42 -12.55 -30.24
CA ALA A 380 9.41 -13.51 -29.78
C ALA A 380 10.03 -14.30 -30.94
N THR A 381 9.25 -14.64 -31.96
CA THR A 381 9.74 -15.33 -33.17
C THR A 381 10.71 -14.45 -33.95
N GLU A 382 10.38 -13.16 -34.15
CA GLU A 382 11.30 -12.22 -34.83
C GLU A 382 12.61 -12.05 -34.06
N LEU A 383 12.53 -11.76 -32.74
CA LEU A 383 13.72 -11.57 -31.92
C LEU A 383 14.64 -12.79 -31.90
N LEU A 384 14.07 -14.01 -31.78
CA LEU A 384 14.85 -15.26 -31.79
C LEU A 384 15.42 -15.58 -33.17
N THR A 385 14.71 -15.23 -34.23
CA THR A 385 15.18 -15.42 -35.61
C THR A 385 16.32 -14.47 -35.95
N GLU A 386 16.31 -13.22 -35.44
CA GLU A 386 17.40 -12.26 -35.57
C GLU A 386 18.68 -12.76 -34.86
N GLU A 387 18.55 -13.52 -33.77
CA GLU A 387 19.68 -14.18 -33.07
C GLU A 387 20.14 -15.48 -33.78
N GLY A 388 19.49 -15.85 -34.90
CA GLY A 388 19.84 -16.99 -35.73
C GLY A 388 19.19 -18.31 -35.35
N CYS A 389 18.16 -18.29 -34.50
CA CYS A 389 17.39 -19.48 -34.11
C CYS A 389 16.44 -19.94 -35.20
N ILE A 390 16.14 -21.23 -35.21
CA ILE A 390 15.04 -21.85 -36.01
C ILE A 390 13.86 -22.01 -35.02
N VAL A 391 12.82 -21.16 -35.17
CA VAL A 391 11.70 -21.14 -34.26
C VAL A 391 10.50 -21.87 -34.81
N GLU A 392 9.98 -22.85 -34.07
CA GLU A 392 8.69 -23.48 -34.28
C GLU A 392 7.73 -22.98 -33.18
N THR A 393 6.50 -22.64 -33.53
CA THR A 393 5.53 -22.08 -32.60
C THR A 393 4.39 -23.05 -32.31
N ALA A 394 3.92 -23.06 -31.06
CA ALA A 394 2.72 -23.82 -30.67
C ALA A 394 1.86 -22.96 -29.71
N ASN A 395 0.53 -23.08 -29.86
CA ASN A 395 -0.40 -22.43 -28.92
C ASN A 395 -0.55 -23.27 -27.67
N ALA A 396 -0.38 -22.63 -26.50
CA ALA A 396 -0.63 -23.25 -25.19
C ALA A 396 -1.61 -22.41 -24.37
N PHE A 397 -2.50 -23.11 -23.69
CA PHE A 397 -3.28 -22.52 -22.60
C PHE A 397 -2.38 -22.49 -21.35
N ALA A 398 -2.00 -21.30 -20.91
CA ALA A 398 -1.11 -21.09 -19.77
C ALA A 398 -1.84 -21.30 -18.44
N GLU A 399 -1.81 -22.51 -17.92
CA GLU A 399 -2.06 -22.73 -16.49
C GLU A 399 -0.97 -23.65 -15.94
N ASP A 400 -0.07 -23.06 -15.09
CA ASP A 400 0.93 -23.73 -14.26
C ASP A 400 2.33 -23.99 -14.86
N ILE A 401 3.32 -23.25 -14.35
CA ILE A 401 4.78 -23.48 -14.60
C ILE A 401 5.17 -24.94 -14.30
N GLN A 402 4.63 -25.53 -13.24
CA GLN A 402 4.89 -26.94 -12.88
C GLN A 402 4.34 -27.92 -13.94
N LYS A 403 3.19 -27.62 -14.53
CA LYS A 403 2.61 -28.42 -15.61
C LYS A 403 3.46 -28.37 -16.90
N VAL A 404 3.93 -27.18 -17.25
CA VAL A 404 4.79 -26.94 -18.44
C VAL A 404 6.09 -27.75 -18.34
N LEU A 405 6.75 -27.71 -17.20
CA LEU A 405 7.95 -28.50 -16.95
C LEU A 405 7.67 -29.99 -16.87
N SER A 406 6.51 -30.39 -16.35
CA SER A 406 6.14 -31.83 -16.25
C SER A 406 5.87 -32.50 -17.60
N VAL A 407 5.55 -31.74 -18.65
CA VAL A 407 5.35 -32.26 -20.03
C VAL A 407 6.64 -32.24 -20.85
N GLY A 408 7.77 -31.91 -20.24
CA GLY A 408 9.10 -32.02 -20.87
C GLY A 408 9.65 -30.73 -21.46
N MET A 409 9.07 -29.56 -21.15
CA MET A 409 9.69 -28.28 -21.52
C MET A 409 10.91 -27.98 -20.66
N ASN A 410 11.94 -27.38 -21.27
CA ASN A 410 13.20 -27.12 -20.57
C ASN A 410 13.15 -25.93 -19.63
N ALA A 411 12.43 -24.86 -20.00
CA ALA A 411 12.34 -23.64 -19.19
C ALA A 411 11.04 -22.86 -19.41
N HIS A 412 10.73 -22.00 -18.45
CA HIS A 412 9.71 -20.97 -18.56
C HIS A 412 10.36 -19.59 -18.40
N VAL A 413 9.97 -18.64 -19.26
CA VAL A 413 10.42 -17.24 -19.18
C VAL A 413 9.20 -16.36 -18.97
N ALA A 414 9.28 -15.48 -17.94
CA ALA A 414 8.19 -14.56 -17.61
C ALA A 414 7.98 -13.49 -18.70
N LYS A 415 6.75 -13.07 -18.88
CA LYS A 415 6.39 -11.94 -19.78
C LYS A 415 6.64 -10.59 -19.10
N PRO A 416 7.08 -9.55 -19.84
CA PRO A 416 7.38 -9.53 -21.30
C PRO A 416 8.68 -10.26 -21.62
N VAL A 417 8.81 -10.77 -22.86
CA VAL A 417 10.03 -11.45 -23.30
C VAL A 417 11.22 -10.49 -23.31
N ASP A 418 12.21 -10.74 -22.45
CA ASP A 418 13.46 -10.01 -22.38
C ASP A 418 14.60 -10.90 -22.90
N MET A 419 15.27 -10.49 -23.98
CA MET A 419 16.38 -11.23 -24.57
C MET A 419 17.57 -11.38 -23.61
N ASN A 420 17.75 -10.46 -22.66
CA ASN A 420 18.79 -10.56 -21.64
C ASN A 420 18.52 -11.68 -20.62
N ILE A 421 17.28 -12.14 -20.50
CA ILE A 421 16.87 -13.27 -19.65
C ILE A 421 16.74 -14.54 -20.49
N LEU A 422 16.11 -14.43 -21.67
CA LEU A 422 15.82 -15.55 -22.53
C LEU A 422 17.09 -16.23 -23.05
N VAL A 423 18.05 -15.46 -23.61
CA VAL A 423 19.29 -16.01 -24.16
C VAL A 423 20.14 -16.77 -23.13
N PRO A 424 20.44 -16.22 -21.95
CA PRO A 424 21.14 -16.98 -20.89
C PRO A 424 20.40 -18.23 -20.44
N THR A 425 19.05 -18.17 -20.36
CA THR A 425 18.24 -19.32 -19.99
C THR A 425 18.39 -20.45 -21.01
N MET A 426 18.29 -20.14 -22.30
CA MET A 426 18.49 -21.11 -23.37
C MET A 426 19.87 -21.71 -23.39
N MET A 427 20.90 -20.88 -23.21
CA MET A 427 22.30 -21.33 -23.19
C MET A 427 22.62 -22.32 -22.07
N LYS A 428 21.87 -22.27 -20.97
CA LYS A 428 21.99 -23.24 -19.87
C LYS A 428 21.67 -24.66 -20.34
N TYR A 429 20.67 -24.80 -21.22
CA TYR A 429 20.19 -26.10 -21.73
C TYR A 429 20.83 -26.56 -23.03
N LEU A 430 21.62 -25.70 -23.69
CA LEU A 430 22.40 -26.05 -24.90
C LEU A 430 23.79 -26.62 -24.58
N LYS A 431 24.22 -26.57 -23.33
CA LYS A 431 25.54 -27.09 -22.89
C LYS A 431 25.50 -28.53 -22.38
N GLU A 432 24.31 -29.11 -22.27
CA GLU A 432 24.10 -30.54 -22.02
C GLU A 432 23.87 -31.29 -23.34
#